data_9aebe9f195861ba51451eb9b17992916
#
_entry.id   9aebe9f195861ba51451eb9b17992916
#
_cell.length_a   1.000
_cell.length_b   1.000
_cell.length_c   1.000
_cell.angle_alpha   90.00
_cell.angle_beta   90.00
_cell.angle_gamma   90.00
#
_symmetry.space_group_name_H-M   'P 1'
#
loop_
_entity.id
_entity.type
_entity.pdbx_description
1 polymer ?
#
loop_
_entity_poly.entity_id
_entity_poly.type
_entity_poly.pdbx_seq_one_letter_code
_entity_poly.pdbx_strand_id
1 'polypeptide(L)'
;MENIIKNIFPKNKQDNSWNNLERSRLPHHVAIIMDGNGRWAQEKGLPRGAGHRAGMESLRAAVELCLDLGINILSVFAFSTENWKRPQEEVSILMGLLYEYIHKELDELHKEQVQVRAVGRISDLPSMAQREIKRAQDLTSNNKKLILNIALNYGGRTEIIDAARSIAQLAVEGKLSPDEITEEVFQKHLYTGDLPDPDLLIRPAGELRISNYLLWQIAYTEFYSTSVYWPDFRKEEFLLALLSYQGRKRRFGGLK
;
A
#
# COMPACT_ATOMS: atom_id res chain seq x y z
N MET A 1 -10.11 20.61 8.61
CA MET A 1 -10.75 19.32 8.82
C MET A 1 -12.26 19.38 8.58
N GLU A 2 -13.01 20.25 9.27
CA GLU A 2 -14.47 20.39 9.04
C GLU A 2 -14.86 20.64 7.57
N ASN A 3 -14.10 21.44 6.81
CA ASN A 3 -14.39 21.69 5.41
C ASN A 3 -14.09 20.50 4.50
N ILE A 4 -13.07 19.70 4.81
CA ILE A 4 -12.74 18.49 4.04
C ILE A 4 -13.82 17.44 4.27
N ILE A 5 -14.22 17.21 5.51
CA ILE A 5 -15.26 16.24 5.87
C ILE A 5 -16.61 16.65 5.30
N LYS A 6 -16.98 17.94 5.34
CA LYS A 6 -18.23 18.47 4.75
C LYS A 6 -18.29 18.32 3.24
N ASN A 7 -17.16 18.36 2.53
CA ASN A 7 -17.10 18.19 1.08
C ASN A 7 -17.21 16.72 0.65
N ILE A 8 -16.76 15.78 1.52
CA ILE A 8 -16.82 14.34 1.24
C ILE A 8 -18.22 13.78 1.53
N PHE A 9 -18.93 14.33 2.55
CA PHE A 9 -20.27 13.87 2.97
C PHE A 9 -21.30 14.95 2.80
N PRO A 10 -22.13 14.93 1.73
CA PRO A 10 -23.25 15.84 1.61
C PRO A 10 -24.26 15.62 2.76
N LYS A 11 -24.87 16.72 3.23
CA LYS A 11 -25.67 16.89 4.46
C LYS A 11 -26.82 15.90 4.75
N ASN A 12 -27.05 14.89 3.91
CA ASN A 12 -28.22 13.99 4.02
C ASN A 12 -27.95 12.60 4.65
N LYS A 13 -26.75 12.30 5.14
CA LYS A 13 -26.54 11.13 6.00
C LYS A 13 -26.30 11.62 7.43
N GLN A 14 -27.28 11.36 8.32
CA GLN A 14 -27.34 11.75 9.74
C GLN A 14 -26.28 11.06 10.64
N ASP A 15 -25.13 10.66 10.10
CA ASP A 15 -24.08 10.04 10.89
C ASP A 15 -22.89 11.00 11.04
N ASN A 16 -22.91 11.76 12.15
CA ASN A 16 -21.87 12.74 12.52
C ASN A 16 -20.59 12.08 13.07
N SER A 17 -20.42 10.76 12.93
CA SER A 17 -19.28 10.02 13.48
C SER A 17 -17.93 10.51 12.96
N TRP A 18 -17.90 11.09 11.77
CA TRP A 18 -16.71 11.67 11.11
C TRP A 18 -16.12 12.88 11.84
N ASN A 19 -16.94 13.59 12.61
CA ASN A 19 -16.48 14.74 13.42
C ASN A 19 -15.58 14.29 14.59
N ASN A 20 -15.54 12.99 14.89
CA ASN A 20 -14.75 12.40 15.95
C ASN A 20 -13.35 11.94 15.51
N LEU A 21 -12.94 12.20 14.26
CA LEU A 21 -11.61 11.83 13.77
C LEU A 21 -10.54 12.75 14.38
N GLU A 22 -9.75 12.21 15.31
CA GLU A 22 -8.66 12.91 15.99
C GLU A 22 -7.36 12.77 15.19
N ARG A 23 -6.78 13.86 14.70
CA ARG A 23 -5.53 13.83 13.90
C ARG A 23 -4.35 13.22 14.65
N SER A 24 -4.26 13.44 15.95
CA SER A 24 -3.19 12.89 16.81
C SER A 24 -3.23 11.38 16.97
N ARG A 25 -4.32 10.73 16.58
CA ARG A 25 -4.55 9.28 16.67
C ARG A 25 -4.62 8.61 15.30
N LEU A 26 -4.25 9.30 14.24
CA LEU A 26 -4.16 8.72 12.91
C LEU A 26 -2.97 7.77 12.81
N PRO A 27 -3.06 6.70 11.98
CA PRO A 27 -1.92 5.87 11.66
C PRO A 27 -0.87 6.69 10.90
N HIS A 28 0.40 6.47 11.20
CA HIS A 28 1.50 7.06 10.45
C HIS A 28 1.70 6.37 9.10
N HIS A 29 1.53 5.04 9.09
CA HIS A 29 1.68 4.19 7.92
C HIS A 29 0.44 3.31 7.74
N VAL A 30 -0.22 3.45 6.58
CA VAL A 30 -1.34 2.61 6.17
C VAL A 30 -0.92 1.71 5.03
N ALA A 31 -1.21 0.41 5.14
CA ALA A 31 -1.03 -0.57 4.07
C ALA A 31 -2.39 -1.01 3.51
N ILE A 32 -2.51 -1.19 2.19
CA ILE A 32 -3.77 -1.60 1.54
C ILE A 32 -3.52 -2.76 0.58
N ILE A 33 -4.32 -3.83 0.72
CA ILE A 33 -4.42 -4.90 -0.27
C ILE A 33 -5.60 -4.57 -1.18
N MET A 34 -5.34 -4.16 -2.42
CA MET A 34 -6.33 -3.69 -3.40
C MET A 34 -7.13 -4.86 -4.03
N ASP A 35 -8.00 -5.50 -3.22
CA ASP A 35 -8.75 -6.71 -3.60
C ASP A 35 -10.18 -6.42 -4.10
N GLY A 36 -10.72 -7.34 -4.91
CA GLY A 36 -12.10 -7.30 -5.39
C GLY A 36 -12.28 -6.75 -6.81
N ASN A 37 -11.23 -6.27 -7.48
CA ASN A 37 -11.33 -5.71 -8.85
C ASN A 37 -12.03 -6.64 -9.84
N GLY A 38 -11.63 -7.92 -9.84
CA GLY A 38 -12.22 -8.91 -10.77
C GLY A 38 -13.67 -9.26 -10.43
N ARG A 39 -14.02 -9.39 -9.15
CA ARG A 39 -15.39 -9.66 -8.67
C ARG A 39 -16.33 -8.50 -8.99
N TRP A 40 -15.87 -7.28 -8.73
CA TRP A 40 -16.58 -6.06 -9.10
C TRP A 40 -16.93 -6.00 -10.58
N ALA A 41 -15.96 -6.28 -11.46
CA ALA A 41 -16.19 -6.30 -12.90
C ALA A 41 -17.19 -7.40 -13.30
N GLN A 42 -17.05 -8.60 -12.72
CA GLN A 42 -17.95 -9.74 -12.99
C GLN A 42 -19.41 -9.44 -12.59
N GLU A 43 -19.64 -8.84 -11.42
CA GLU A 43 -20.99 -8.45 -10.98
C GLU A 43 -21.64 -7.40 -11.88
N LYS A 44 -20.82 -6.58 -12.55
CA LYS A 44 -21.28 -5.56 -13.53
C LYS A 44 -21.33 -6.08 -14.97
N GLY A 45 -21.03 -7.36 -15.21
CA GLY A 45 -20.97 -7.91 -16.57
C GLY A 45 -19.83 -7.34 -17.42
N LEU A 46 -18.76 -6.82 -16.79
CA LEU A 46 -17.63 -6.17 -17.45
C LEU A 46 -16.41 -7.10 -17.51
N PRO A 47 -15.49 -6.88 -18.47
CA PRO A 47 -14.19 -7.54 -18.48
C PRO A 47 -13.40 -7.22 -17.20
N ARG A 48 -12.59 -8.18 -16.70
CA ARG A 48 -11.78 -8.02 -15.47
C ARG A 48 -10.90 -6.76 -15.48
N GLY A 49 -10.35 -6.40 -16.65
CA GLY A 49 -9.55 -5.18 -16.84
C GLY A 49 -10.30 -3.88 -16.49
N ALA A 50 -11.63 -3.86 -16.68
CA ALA A 50 -12.44 -2.69 -16.30
C ALA A 50 -12.44 -2.47 -14.79
N GLY A 51 -12.46 -3.56 -14.00
CA GLY A 51 -12.37 -3.48 -12.53
C GLY A 51 -11.01 -2.94 -12.09
N HIS A 52 -9.91 -3.40 -12.70
CA HIS A 52 -8.58 -2.87 -12.40
C HIS A 52 -8.46 -1.38 -12.74
N ARG A 53 -9.01 -0.95 -13.88
CA ARG A 53 -9.05 0.46 -14.29
C ARG A 53 -9.87 1.31 -13.30
N ALA A 54 -11.04 0.84 -12.88
CA ALA A 54 -11.86 1.53 -11.87
C ALA A 54 -11.15 1.60 -10.50
N GLY A 55 -10.33 0.60 -10.16
CA GLY A 55 -9.51 0.57 -8.96
C GLY A 55 -8.41 1.65 -8.92
N MET A 56 -8.01 2.22 -10.06
CA MET A 56 -7.05 3.33 -10.09
C MET A 56 -7.65 4.61 -9.50
N GLU A 57 -8.94 4.84 -9.69
CA GLU A 57 -9.65 5.98 -9.07
C GLU A 57 -9.72 5.82 -7.54
N SER A 58 -9.78 4.59 -7.03
CA SER A 58 -9.72 4.34 -5.59
C SER A 58 -8.32 4.60 -5.03
N LEU A 59 -7.27 4.28 -5.79
CA LEU A 59 -5.90 4.61 -5.39
C LEU A 59 -5.70 6.12 -5.33
N ARG A 60 -6.20 6.88 -6.33
CA ARG A 60 -6.16 8.34 -6.31
C ARG A 60 -6.88 8.89 -5.08
N ALA A 61 -8.12 8.44 -4.82
CA ALA A 61 -8.88 8.88 -3.66
C ALA A 61 -8.18 8.57 -2.32
N ALA A 62 -7.49 7.42 -2.23
CA ALA A 62 -6.71 7.06 -1.06
C ALA A 62 -5.48 7.96 -0.86
N VAL A 63 -4.74 8.28 -1.94
CA VAL A 63 -3.59 9.20 -1.92
C VAL A 63 -4.04 10.61 -1.49
N GLU A 64 -5.10 11.14 -2.10
CA GLU A 64 -5.67 12.44 -1.75
C GLU A 64 -6.08 12.50 -0.28
N LEU A 65 -6.77 11.46 0.23
CA LEU A 65 -7.18 11.42 1.63
C LEU A 65 -5.98 11.35 2.59
N CYS A 66 -4.93 10.61 2.25
CA CYS A 66 -3.70 10.59 3.03
C CYS A 66 -3.07 11.99 3.11
N LEU A 67 -2.99 12.70 1.98
CA LEU A 67 -2.49 14.09 1.94
C LEU A 67 -3.37 15.04 2.77
N ASP A 68 -4.69 14.96 2.62
CA ASP A 68 -5.66 15.79 3.36
C ASP A 68 -5.55 15.61 4.88
N LEU A 69 -5.29 14.39 5.32
CA LEU A 69 -5.22 14.03 6.74
C LEU A 69 -3.82 14.11 7.33
N GLY A 70 -2.77 14.18 6.50
CA GLY A 70 -1.38 14.17 6.92
C GLY A 70 -0.87 12.78 7.32
N ILE A 71 -1.39 11.72 6.70
CA ILE A 71 -0.82 10.36 6.80
C ILE A 71 0.47 10.35 5.99
N ASN A 72 1.56 9.85 6.57
CA ASN A 72 2.89 10.00 5.99
C ASN A 72 3.25 8.92 4.97
N ILE A 73 2.73 7.69 5.14
CA ILE A 73 3.08 6.55 4.30
C ILE A 73 1.82 5.78 3.91
N LEU A 74 1.66 5.54 2.61
CA LEU A 74 0.65 4.66 2.04
C LEU A 74 1.34 3.55 1.25
N SER A 75 1.31 2.32 1.75
CA SER A 75 1.78 1.13 1.04
C SER A 75 0.62 0.43 0.35
N VAL A 76 0.76 0.11 -0.93
CA VAL A 76 -0.28 -0.56 -1.72
C VAL A 76 0.24 -1.82 -2.40
N PHE A 77 -0.55 -2.91 -2.36
CA PHE A 77 -0.21 -4.17 -3.01
C PHE A 77 -0.73 -4.17 -4.44
N ALA A 78 0.10 -3.76 -5.40
CA ALA A 78 -0.32 -3.58 -6.79
C ALA A 78 -0.12 -4.84 -7.65
N PHE A 79 1.00 -5.58 -7.47
CA PHE A 79 1.28 -6.79 -8.23
C PHE A 79 2.10 -7.78 -7.39
N SER A 80 1.52 -8.95 -7.10
CA SER A 80 2.20 -10.01 -6.35
C SER A 80 3.00 -10.95 -7.26
N THR A 81 4.00 -11.66 -6.68
CA THR A 81 4.71 -12.74 -7.39
C THR A 81 3.77 -13.84 -7.90
N GLU A 82 2.66 -14.09 -7.20
CA GLU A 82 1.65 -15.07 -7.61
C GLU A 82 0.83 -14.64 -8.81
N ASN A 83 0.78 -13.32 -9.11
CA ASN A 83 0.02 -12.78 -10.25
C ASN A 83 0.60 -13.19 -11.60
N TRP A 84 1.87 -13.57 -11.68
CA TRP A 84 2.47 -14.14 -12.90
C TRP A 84 1.80 -15.44 -13.37
N LYS A 85 1.10 -16.16 -12.46
CA LYS A 85 0.34 -17.37 -12.78
C LYS A 85 -1.01 -17.09 -13.43
N ARG A 86 -1.43 -15.83 -13.53
CA ARG A 86 -2.67 -15.42 -14.19
C ARG A 86 -2.55 -15.55 -15.72
N PRO A 87 -3.67 -15.58 -16.45
CA PRO A 87 -3.63 -15.51 -17.90
C PRO A 87 -2.77 -14.34 -18.39
N GLN A 88 -1.96 -14.57 -19.43
CA GLN A 88 -1.02 -13.59 -19.97
C GLN A 88 -1.70 -12.26 -20.35
N GLU A 89 -2.93 -12.34 -20.84
CA GLU A 89 -3.73 -11.16 -21.18
C GLU A 89 -4.00 -10.29 -19.94
N GLU A 90 -4.39 -10.90 -18.80
CA GLU A 90 -4.61 -10.16 -17.55
C GLU A 90 -3.31 -9.53 -17.01
N VAL A 91 -2.19 -10.25 -17.08
CA VAL A 91 -0.87 -9.73 -16.71
C VAL A 91 -0.49 -8.52 -17.58
N SER A 92 -0.72 -8.62 -18.89
CA SER A 92 -0.44 -7.52 -19.84
C SER A 92 -1.30 -6.29 -19.54
N ILE A 93 -2.58 -6.47 -19.20
CA ILE A 93 -3.47 -5.38 -18.78
C ILE A 93 -2.95 -4.72 -17.51
N LEU A 94 -2.58 -5.50 -16.49
CA LEU A 94 -2.05 -4.96 -15.23
C LEU A 94 -0.77 -4.15 -15.43
N MET A 95 0.16 -4.63 -16.25
CA MET A 95 1.37 -3.89 -16.60
C MET A 95 1.04 -2.62 -17.39
N GLY A 96 0.10 -2.68 -18.32
CA GLY A 96 -0.38 -1.51 -19.08
C GLY A 96 -0.99 -0.44 -18.18
N LEU A 97 -1.81 -0.84 -17.19
CA LEU A 97 -2.41 0.08 -16.22
C LEU A 97 -1.35 0.72 -15.30
N LEU A 98 -0.31 -0.01 -14.93
CA LEU A 98 0.82 0.56 -14.18
C LEU A 98 1.47 1.70 -14.96
N TYR A 99 1.74 1.49 -16.27
CA TYR A 99 2.29 2.55 -17.14
C TYR A 99 1.36 3.74 -17.24
N GLU A 100 0.08 3.48 -17.52
CA GLU A 100 -0.93 4.52 -17.68
C GLU A 100 -1.01 5.38 -16.41
N TYR A 101 -1.00 4.74 -15.25
CA TYR A 101 -1.04 5.45 -13.97
C TYR A 101 0.19 6.31 -13.74
N ILE A 102 1.39 5.73 -13.87
CA ILE A 102 2.62 6.49 -13.68
C ILE A 102 2.63 7.68 -14.66
N HIS A 103 2.31 7.48 -15.93
CA HIS A 103 2.36 8.54 -16.95
C HIS A 103 1.35 9.65 -16.69
N LYS A 104 0.15 9.29 -16.24
CA LYS A 104 -0.95 10.23 -16.03
C LYS A 104 -0.85 11.00 -14.71
N GLU A 105 -0.40 10.33 -13.66
CA GLU A 105 -0.44 10.87 -12.29
C GLU A 105 0.90 11.45 -11.81
N LEU A 106 2.01 11.15 -12.48
CA LEU A 106 3.35 11.48 -11.98
C LEU A 106 3.55 12.98 -11.74
N ASP A 107 3.11 13.82 -12.67
CA ASP A 107 3.27 15.28 -12.56
C ASP A 107 2.44 15.84 -11.38
N GLU A 108 1.22 15.33 -11.19
CA GLU A 108 0.37 15.73 -10.07
C GLU A 108 0.91 15.21 -8.74
N LEU A 109 1.36 13.94 -8.69
CA LEU A 109 2.02 13.38 -7.52
C LEU A 109 3.26 14.20 -7.12
N HIS A 110 4.07 14.63 -8.11
CA HIS A 110 5.22 15.47 -7.85
C HIS A 110 4.84 16.86 -7.32
N LYS A 111 3.85 17.50 -7.93
CA LYS A 111 3.31 18.80 -7.51
C LYS A 111 2.77 18.74 -6.07
N GLU A 112 2.04 17.68 -5.73
CA GLU A 112 1.50 17.43 -4.39
C GLU A 112 2.54 16.94 -3.38
N GLN A 113 3.82 16.87 -3.77
CA GLN A 113 4.94 16.45 -2.92
C GLN A 113 4.82 15.00 -2.42
N VAL A 114 4.26 14.11 -3.26
CA VAL A 114 4.22 12.66 -3.03
C VAL A 114 5.52 12.05 -3.52
N GLN A 115 6.23 11.31 -2.66
CA GLN A 115 7.37 10.49 -3.04
C GLN A 115 6.89 9.11 -3.49
N VAL A 116 7.16 8.75 -4.74
CA VAL A 116 6.86 7.42 -5.26
C VAL A 116 8.02 6.47 -4.95
N ARG A 117 7.71 5.32 -4.35
CA ARG A 117 8.64 4.23 -4.10
C ARG A 117 8.08 2.92 -4.65
N ALA A 118 8.94 2.04 -5.12
CA ALA A 118 8.56 0.71 -5.54
C ALA A 118 9.38 -0.33 -4.79
N VAL A 119 8.72 -1.36 -4.25
CA VAL A 119 9.33 -2.45 -3.51
C VAL A 119 8.97 -3.80 -4.12
N GLY A 120 9.89 -4.76 -4.04
CA GLY A 120 9.79 -6.09 -4.64
C GLY A 120 10.93 -6.36 -5.63
N ARG A 121 10.82 -7.44 -6.39
CA ARG A 121 11.82 -7.80 -7.42
C ARG A 121 11.60 -6.98 -8.70
N ILE A 122 11.91 -5.69 -8.62
CA ILE A 122 11.73 -4.73 -9.72
C ILE A 122 12.59 -5.10 -10.93
N SER A 123 13.80 -5.66 -10.71
CA SER A 123 14.70 -6.14 -11.77
C SER A 123 14.10 -7.22 -12.67
N ASP A 124 13.13 -7.98 -12.16
CA ASP A 124 12.48 -9.07 -12.90
C ASP A 124 11.25 -8.59 -13.71
N LEU A 125 10.88 -7.32 -13.59
CA LEU A 125 9.82 -6.72 -14.40
C LEU A 125 10.31 -6.44 -15.84
N PRO A 126 9.40 -6.29 -16.82
CA PRO A 126 9.76 -5.84 -18.16
C PRO A 126 10.59 -4.55 -18.13
N SER A 127 11.60 -4.44 -18.99
CA SER A 127 12.55 -3.31 -19.00
C SER A 127 11.88 -1.93 -19.10
N MET A 128 10.74 -1.87 -19.78
CA MET A 128 9.94 -0.63 -19.87
C MET A 128 9.36 -0.25 -18.50
N ALA A 129 8.82 -1.24 -17.74
CA ALA A 129 8.33 -1.01 -16.37
C ALA A 129 9.45 -0.49 -15.46
N GLN A 130 10.61 -1.14 -15.52
CA GLN A 130 11.76 -0.73 -14.72
C GLN A 130 12.15 0.73 -14.99
N ARG A 131 12.17 1.17 -16.27
CA ARG A 131 12.51 2.56 -16.65
C ARG A 131 11.49 3.58 -16.12
N GLU A 132 10.19 3.29 -16.26
CA GLU A 132 9.15 4.22 -15.81
C GLU A 132 9.08 4.30 -14.27
N ILE A 133 9.26 3.18 -13.58
CA ILE A 133 9.36 3.15 -12.12
C ILE A 133 10.57 3.98 -11.67
N LYS A 134 11.74 3.76 -12.28
CA LYS A 134 12.93 4.52 -11.94
C LYS A 134 12.74 6.01 -12.20
N ARG A 135 12.17 6.41 -13.33
CA ARG A 135 11.83 7.81 -13.64
C ARG A 135 10.94 8.43 -12.56
N ALA A 136 9.89 7.71 -12.13
CA ALA A 136 8.99 8.18 -11.10
C ALA A 136 9.69 8.37 -9.76
N GLN A 137 10.52 7.41 -9.35
CA GLN A 137 11.29 7.48 -8.12
C GLN A 137 12.31 8.63 -8.16
N ASP A 138 13.06 8.78 -9.26
CA ASP A 138 14.07 9.83 -9.41
C ASP A 138 13.42 11.23 -9.34
N LEU A 139 12.32 11.46 -10.08
CA LEU A 139 11.61 12.74 -10.12
C LEU A 139 11.05 13.13 -8.74
N THR A 140 10.54 12.15 -7.99
CA THR A 140 9.84 12.40 -6.73
C THR A 140 10.69 12.19 -5.49
N SER A 141 11.99 11.88 -5.64
CA SER A 141 12.90 11.49 -4.56
C SER A 141 12.99 12.49 -3.40
N ASN A 142 12.83 13.79 -3.69
CA ASN A 142 12.91 14.87 -2.71
C ASN A 142 11.54 15.29 -2.12
N ASN A 143 10.45 14.67 -2.54
CA ASN A 143 9.12 14.96 -2.04
C ASN A 143 8.94 14.46 -0.60
N LYS A 144 8.15 15.17 0.23
CA LYS A 144 8.15 14.93 1.69
C LYS A 144 6.77 14.86 2.35
N LYS A 145 5.67 15.07 1.62
CA LYS A 145 4.34 15.08 2.24
C LYS A 145 3.77 13.68 2.46
N LEU A 146 3.97 12.78 1.48
CA LEU A 146 3.47 11.40 1.52
C LEU A 146 4.46 10.50 0.79
N ILE A 147 4.76 9.34 1.34
CA ILE A 147 5.43 8.24 0.64
C ILE A 147 4.36 7.30 0.11
N LEU A 148 4.22 7.22 -1.22
CA LEU A 148 3.42 6.20 -1.89
C LEU A 148 4.33 5.02 -2.22
N ASN A 149 4.27 3.97 -1.40
CA ASN A 149 5.08 2.76 -1.53
C ASN A 149 4.29 1.67 -2.27
N ILE A 150 4.69 1.35 -3.49
CA ILE A 150 3.98 0.44 -4.39
C ILE A 150 4.69 -0.91 -4.42
N ALA A 151 4.04 -1.95 -3.91
CA ALA A 151 4.55 -3.31 -3.95
C ALA A 151 4.29 -3.94 -5.33
N LEU A 152 5.35 -4.17 -6.09
CA LEU A 152 5.36 -4.67 -7.47
C LEU A 152 6.25 -5.91 -7.58
N ASN A 153 5.75 -6.98 -8.20
CA ASN A 153 6.43 -8.27 -8.23
C ASN A 153 6.90 -8.67 -6.83
N TYR A 154 6.02 -8.43 -5.86
CA TYR A 154 6.30 -8.53 -4.45
C TYR A 154 5.69 -9.81 -3.85
N GLY A 155 6.39 -10.38 -2.88
CA GLY A 155 5.89 -11.44 -2.01
C GLY A 155 6.73 -11.48 -0.73
N GLY A 156 6.10 -11.46 0.44
CA GLY A 156 6.78 -11.39 1.73
C GLY A 156 7.73 -12.57 1.99
N ARG A 157 7.37 -13.78 1.55
CA ARG A 157 8.32 -14.93 1.62
C ARG A 157 9.54 -14.70 0.75
N THR A 158 9.37 -14.13 -0.44
CA THR A 158 10.48 -13.80 -1.35
C THR A 158 11.38 -12.73 -0.75
N GLU A 159 10.78 -11.67 -0.20
CA GLU A 159 11.49 -10.59 0.50
C GLU A 159 12.35 -11.12 1.65
N ILE A 160 11.79 -12.00 2.51
CA ILE A 160 12.51 -12.62 3.64
C ILE A 160 13.70 -13.43 3.13
N ILE A 161 13.51 -14.21 2.05
CA ILE A 161 14.61 -15.00 1.48
C ILE A 161 15.70 -14.10 0.90
N ASP A 162 15.32 -12.99 0.23
CA ASP A 162 16.28 -12.06 -0.36
C ASP A 162 17.04 -11.29 0.73
N ALA A 163 16.38 -10.91 1.84
CA ALA A 163 17.02 -10.33 3.01
C ALA A 163 18.02 -11.33 3.65
N ALA A 164 17.60 -12.58 3.85
CA ALA A 164 18.47 -13.62 4.40
C ALA A 164 19.70 -13.87 3.51
N ARG A 165 19.55 -13.87 2.18
CA ARG A 165 20.69 -13.98 1.25
C ARG A 165 21.63 -12.79 1.35
N SER A 166 21.12 -11.59 1.43
CA SER A 166 21.92 -10.38 1.60
C SER A 166 22.75 -10.41 2.88
N ILE A 167 22.15 -10.81 3.99
CA ILE A 167 22.82 -10.97 5.28
C ILE A 167 23.88 -12.08 5.22
N ALA A 168 23.55 -13.23 4.66
CA ALA A 168 24.50 -14.34 4.49
C ALA A 168 25.72 -13.92 3.66
N GLN A 169 25.52 -13.11 2.61
CA GLN A 169 26.61 -12.58 1.79
C GLN A 169 27.55 -11.69 2.63
N LEU A 170 27.00 -10.81 3.46
CA LEU A 170 27.80 -9.96 4.36
C LEU A 170 28.59 -10.78 5.38
N ALA A 171 28.00 -11.86 5.90
CA ALA A 171 28.67 -12.76 6.81
C ALA A 171 29.86 -13.50 6.13
N VAL A 172 29.67 -13.98 4.89
CA VAL A 172 30.74 -14.62 4.10
C VAL A 172 31.87 -13.62 3.79
N GLU A 173 31.54 -12.37 3.57
CA GLU A 173 32.51 -11.28 3.32
C GLU A 173 33.20 -10.80 4.62
N GLY A 174 32.86 -11.35 5.78
CA GLY A 174 33.37 -10.91 7.08
C GLY A 174 32.94 -9.51 7.52
N LYS A 175 31.88 -8.95 6.90
CA LYS A 175 31.31 -7.62 7.19
C LYS A 175 30.25 -7.65 8.28
N LEU A 176 29.73 -8.82 8.63
CA LEU A 176 28.73 -9.03 9.66
C LEU A 176 28.99 -10.38 10.36
N SER A 177 29.10 -10.36 11.69
CA SER A 177 29.14 -11.60 12.48
C SER A 177 27.73 -12.18 12.64
N PRO A 178 27.56 -13.51 12.70
CA PRO A 178 26.26 -14.12 13.01
C PRO A 178 25.63 -13.60 14.30
N ASP A 179 26.42 -13.29 15.32
CA ASP A 179 25.94 -12.75 16.61
C ASP A 179 25.47 -11.29 16.54
N GLU A 180 25.79 -10.58 15.47
CA GLU A 180 25.31 -9.20 15.20
C GLU A 180 23.99 -9.17 14.44
N ILE A 181 23.45 -10.34 14.04
CA ILE A 181 22.16 -10.41 13.32
C ILE A 181 21.03 -10.23 14.33
N THR A 182 20.53 -9.00 14.44
CA THR A 182 19.37 -8.63 15.27
C THR A 182 18.13 -8.40 14.38
N GLU A 183 16.97 -8.20 15.00
CA GLU A 183 15.74 -7.84 14.26
C GLU A 183 15.93 -6.54 13.48
N GLU A 184 16.61 -5.54 14.03
CA GLU A 184 16.89 -4.25 13.38
C GLU A 184 17.84 -4.42 12.20
N VAL A 185 18.86 -5.30 12.32
CA VAL A 185 19.76 -5.62 11.21
C VAL A 185 18.98 -6.33 10.11
N PHE A 186 18.16 -7.32 10.46
CA PHE A 186 17.33 -8.05 9.48
C PHE A 186 16.35 -7.12 8.76
N GLN A 187 15.67 -6.23 9.50
CA GLN A 187 14.71 -5.27 8.96
C GLN A 187 15.35 -4.35 7.91
N LYS A 188 16.58 -3.89 8.13
CA LYS A 188 17.32 -3.04 7.16
C LYS A 188 17.57 -3.72 5.82
N HIS A 189 17.54 -5.06 5.77
CA HIS A 189 17.71 -5.82 4.54
C HIS A 189 16.40 -6.17 3.84
N LEU A 190 15.24 -5.86 4.45
CA LEU A 190 13.96 -5.96 3.77
C LEU A 190 13.79 -4.85 2.71
N TYR A 191 12.89 -5.04 1.76
CA TYR A 191 12.63 -4.06 0.71
C TYR A 191 12.09 -2.71 1.24
N THR A 192 11.49 -2.74 2.44
CA THR A 192 10.97 -1.58 3.17
C THR A 192 11.86 -1.17 4.34
N GLY A 193 13.13 -1.56 4.37
CA GLY A 193 14.00 -1.51 5.55
C GLY A 193 14.23 -0.13 6.17
N ASP A 194 13.92 0.93 5.45
CA ASP A 194 14.00 2.32 5.90
C ASP A 194 12.63 2.95 6.23
N LEU A 195 11.55 2.18 6.07
CA LEU A 195 10.20 2.61 6.44
C LEU A 195 9.78 1.99 7.78
N PRO A 196 9.02 2.71 8.61
CA PRO A 196 8.39 2.10 9.78
C PRO A 196 7.33 1.10 9.36
N ASP A 197 7.06 0.14 10.23
CA ASP A 197 6.01 -0.86 10.02
C ASP A 197 4.63 -0.22 9.88
N PRO A 198 3.70 -0.82 9.13
CA PRO A 198 2.34 -0.32 9.03
C PRO A 198 1.61 -0.35 10.37
N ASP A 199 0.89 0.72 10.69
CA ASP A 199 -0.02 0.78 11.84
C ASP A 199 -1.35 0.12 11.56
N LEU A 200 -1.83 0.25 10.30
CA LEU A 200 -3.12 -0.24 9.83
C LEU A 200 -2.97 -0.94 8.48
N LEU A 201 -3.47 -2.17 8.38
CA LEU A 201 -3.64 -2.89 7.13
C LEU A 201 -5.12 -2.97 6.78
N ILE A 202 -5.49 -2.44 5.61
CA ILE A 202 -6.85 -2.45 5.09
C ILE A 202 -6.97 -3.48 3.98
N ARG A 203 -8.00 -4.33 4.05
CA ARG A 203 -8.34 -5.25 2.96
C ARG A 203 -9.81 -5.18 2.60
N PRO A 204 -10.18 -4.60 1.45
CA PRO A 204 -11.48 -4.65 0.83
C PRO A 204 -11.90 -6.08 0.41
N ALA A 205 -13.18 -6.23 0.03
CA ALA A 205 -13.77 -7.43 -0.55
C ALA A 205 -14.02 -8.59 0.44
N GLY A 206 -14.12 -8.29 1.76
CA GLY A 206 -14.52 -9.27 2.77
C GLY A 206 -13.50 -10.34 3.11
N GLU A 207 -12.26 -10.19 2.66
CA GLU A 207 -11.21 -11.19 2.85
C GLU A 207 -10.38 -10.90 4.11
N LEU A 208 -10.01 -11.95 4.87
CA LEU A 208 -9.24 -11.83 6.12
C LEU A 208 -7.80 -12.35 6.01
N ARG A 209 -7.41 -12.92 4.87
CA ARG A 209 -6.04 -13.38 4.64
C ARG A 209 -5.11 -12.25 4.21
N ILE A 210 -3.82 -12.33 4.53
CA ILE A 210 -2.80 -11.34 4.17
C ILE A 210 -2.14 -11.57 2.81
N SER A 211 -2.35 -12.74 2.21
CA SER A 211 -1.91 -13.11 0.87
C SER A 211 -0.43 -12.81 0.58
N ASN A 212 0.44 -13.19 1.51
CA ASN A 212 1.90 -13.03 1.37
C ASN A 212 2.36 -11.55 1.29
N TYR A 213 1.56 -10.60 1.83
CA TYR A 213 1.88 -9.18 1.84
C TYR A 213 2.51 -8.75 3.15
N LEU A 214 3.67 -8.07 3.11
CA LEU A 214 4.39 -7.46 4.23
C LEU A 214 4.50 -8.36 5.48
N LEU A 215 4.86 -9.66 5.30
CA LEU A 215 4.80 -10.69 6.37
C LEU A 215 5.56 -10.32 7.63
N TRP A 216 6.73 -9.72 7.49
CA TRP A 216 7.53 -9.26 8.62
C TRP A 216 6.95 -8.00 9.26
N GLN A 217 6.64 -7.03 8.44
CA GLN A 217 6.28 -5.68 8.84
C GLN A 217 4.90 -5.59 9.52
N ILE A 218 3.99 -6.56 9.27
CA ILE A 218 2.63 -6.54 9.83
C ILE A 218 2.48 -7.31 11.15
N ALA A 219 3.59 -7.68 11.80
CA ALA A 219 3.57 -8.47 13.03
C ALA A 219 2.71 -7.86 14.14
N TYR A 220 2.64 -6.53 14.24
CA TYR A 220 1.86 -5.78 15.24
C TYR A 220 0.87 -4.79 14.61
N THR A 221 0.55 -4.98 13.34
CA THR A 221 -0.36 -4.13 12.57
C THR A 221 -1.82 -4.40 12.91
N GLU A 222 -2.63 -3.37 13.06
CA GLU A 222 -4.08 -3.49 13.19
C GLU A 222 -4.74 -3.79 11.84
N PHE A 223 -5.70 -4.73 11.81
CA PHE A 223 -6.37 -5.16 10.59
C PHE A 223 -7.77 -4.56 10.48
N TYR A 224 -8.12 -4.07 9.30
CA TYR A 224 -9.48 -3.68 8.94
C TYR A 224 -9.90 -4.36 7.65
N SER A 225 -11.04 -5.06 7.66
CA SER A 225 -11.65 -5.64 6.47
C SER A 225 -13.03 -5.05 6.25
N THR A 226 -13.40 -4.83 4.99
CA THR A 226 -14.73 -4.38 4.56
C THR A 226 -15.22 -5.25 3.40
N SER A 227 -16.53 -5.43 3.29
CA SER A 227 -17.14 -6.15 2.16
C SER A 227 -17.12 -5.36 0.86
N VAL A 228 -16.89 -4.06 0.92
CA VAL A 228 -16.80 -3.20 -0.27
C VAL A 228 -15.62 -3.63 -1.14
N TYR A 229 -15.82 -3.76 -2.45
CA TYR A 229 -14.75 -4.04 -3.39
C TYR A 229 -13.83 -2.84 -3.60
N TRP A 230 -12.55 -3.08 -3.92
CA TRP A 230 -11.59 -2.00 -4.12
C TRP A 230 -12.06 -0.90 -5.11
N PRO A 231 -12.69 -1.20 -6.28
CA PRO A 231 -13.18 -0.15 -7.17
C PRO A 231 -14.22 0.81 -6.57
N ASP A 232 -14.96 0.35 -5.55
CA ASP A 232 -15.95 1.16 -4.83
C ASP A 232 -15.43 1.69 -3.49
N PHE A 233 -14.20 1.31 -3.09
CA PHE A 233 -13.53 1.81 -1.90
C PHE A 233 -13.07 3.26 -2.13
N ARG A 234 -13.78 4.20 -1.54
CA ARG A 234 -13.54 5.64 -1.68
C ARG A 234 -13.16 6.27 -0.34
N LYS A 235 -13.11 7.60 -0.29
CA LYS A 235 -12.73 8.37 0.89
C LYS A 235 -13.59 8.01 2.11
N GLU A 236 -14.88 7.76 1.90
CA GLU A 236 -15.82 7.33 2.94
C GLU A 236 -15.40 6.03 3.61
N GLU A 237 -15.15 5.00 2.82
CA GLU A 237 -14.74 3.68 3.31
C GLU A 237 -13.37 3.75 4.01
N PHE A 238 -12.46 4.56 3.50
CA PHE A 238 -11.17 4.77 4.15
C PHE A 238 -11.32 5.48 5.50
N LEU A 239 -12.16 6.49 5.59
CA LEU A 239 -12.48 7.15 6.87
C LEU A 239 -13.09 6.19 7.89
N LEU A 240 -13.98 5.26 7.47
CA LEU A 240 -14.50 4.20 8.36
C LEU A 240 -13.37 3.33 8.91
N ALA A 241 -12.40 2.96 8.08
CA ALA A 241 -11.24 2.21 8.54
C ALA A 241 -10.40 2.98 9.57
N LEU A 242 -10.17 4.28 9.34
CA LEU A 242 -9.44 5.15 10.27
C LEU A 242 -10.19 5.33 11.62
N LEU A 243 -11.50 5.50 11.59
CA LEU A 243 -12.31 5.57 12.82
C LEU A 243 -12.27 4.25 13.60
N SER A 244 -12.36 3.11 12.89
CA SER A 244 -12.21 1.80 13.50
C SER A 244 -10.84 1.64 14.17
N TYR A 245 -9.76 2.09 13.50
CA TYR A 245 -8.41 2.08 14.05
C TYR A 245 -8.32 2.92 15.34
N GLN A 246 -8.85 4.14 15.35
CA GLN A 246 -8.82 5.03 16.51
C GLN A 246 -9.60 4.49 17.71
N GLY A 247 -10.63 3.69 17.48
CA GLY A 247 -11.40 3.04 18.54
C GLY A 247 -10.64 1.94 19.29
N ARG A 248 -9.48 1.50 18.76
CA ARG A 248 -8.73 0.36 19.32
C ARG A 248 -7.70 0.83 20.35
N LYS A 249 -7.45 -0.03 21.33
CA LYS A 249 -6.35 0.13 22.30
C LYS A 249 -5.20 -0.80 21.87
N ARG A 250 -4.17 -0.24 21.26
CA ARG A 250 -2.97 -1.02 20.88
C ARG A 250 -2.22 -1.51 22.12
N ARG A 251 -1.93 -2.81 22.16
CA ARG A 251 -1.17 -3.46 23.23
C ARG A 251 -0.01 -4.22 22.58
N PHE A 252 1.20 -3.74 22.76
CA PHE A 252 2.43 -4.38 22.25
C PHE A 252 2.92 -5.48 23.21
N GLY A 253 2.04 -6.41 23.63
CA GLY A 253 2.38 -7.49 24.55
C GLY A 253 2.56 -7.10 26.02
N GLY A 254 2.44 -5.83 26.39
CA GLY A 254 2.56 -5.36 27.76
C GLY A 254 1.23 -5.43 28.53
N LEU A 255 1.28 -5.92 29.80
CA LEU A 255 0.19 -5.74 30.75
C LEU A 255 0.23 -4.29 31.26
N LYS A 256 -0.87 -3.55 31.12
CA LYS A 256 -1.19 -2.35 31.90
C LYS A 256 -2.37 -2.64 32.75
#